data_6cdfb4963819829fee7c1b75063aaad9
#
_entry.id   6cdfb4963819829fee7c1b75063aaad9
#
_cell.length_a   1.000
_cell.length_b   1.000
_cell.length_c   1.000
_cell.angle_alpha   90.00
_cell.angle_beta   90.00
_cell.angle_gamma   90.00
#
_symmetry.space_group_name_H-M   'P 1'
#
loop_
_entity.id
_entity.type
_entity.pdbx_description
1 polymer ?
#
loop_
_entity_poly.entity_id
_entity_poly.type
_entity_poly.pdbx_seq_one_letter_code
_entity_poly.pdbx_strand_id
1 'polypeptide(L)'
;RGLKERYELHHGVTITDEAVLAAARLADRYISDRCLPDKAIDLIDEAAAQLKMDVTSKPQVVEDAEAELRRVELAVLAAEQAPEGERVQLQRNRLEASDRLSQLRERWQAEREQLEELRQLLQDDEDLRHAMAEAERDGNLEEAARLQYDQLHRVQQRRADLEQLLNE
;
A
#
# COMPACT_ATOMS: atom_id res chain seq x y z
N ARG A 1 -18.02 -13.32 1.74
CA ARG A 1 -17.57 -12.85 3.07
C ARG A 1 -16.57 -13.82 3.74
N GLY A 2 -16.81 -15.13 3.75
CA GLY A 2 -15.91 -16.09 4.43
C GLY A 2 -14.49 -16.21 3.88
N LEU A 3 -14.23 -15.67 2.68
CA LEU A 3 -12.91 -15.63 2.06
C LEU A 3 -12.28 -14.24 2.10
N LYS A 4 -13.01 -13.22 2.55
CA LYS A 4 -12.59 -11.81 2.54
C LYS A 4 -11.25 -11.62 3.25
N GLU A 5 -11.14 -12.07 4.49
CA GLU A 5 -9.94 -11.93 5.32
C GLU A 5 -8.71 -12.57 4.67
N ARG A 6 -8.88 -13.73 4.03
CA ARG A 6 -7.78 -14.40 3.31
C ARG A 6 -7.28 -13.62 2.10
N TYR A 7 -8.18 -12.96 1.36
CA TYR A 7 -7.80 -12.12 0.22
C TYR A 7 -7.18 -10.79 0.68
N GLU A 8 -7.72 -10.17 1.74
CA GLU A 8 -7.14 -9.00 2.37
C GLU A 8 -5.69 -9.27 2.81
N LEU A 9 -5.45 -10.40 3.45
CA LEU A 9 -4.13 -10.82 3.89
C LEU A 9 -3.20 -11.11 2.71
N HIS A 10 -3.68 -11.86 1.70
CA HIS A 10 -2.86 -12.25 0.54
C HIS A 10 -2.41 -11.04 -0.28
N HIS A 11 -3.30 -10.09 -0.50
CA HIS A 11 -3.01 -8.89 -1.29
C HIS A 11 -2.50 -7.71 -0.45
N GLY A 12 -2.72 -7.71 0.87
CA GLY A 12 -2.36 -6.61 1.76
C GLY A 12 -3.21 -5.37 1.51
N VAL A 13 -4.50 -5.55 1.19
CA VAL A 13 -5.47 -4.49 0.91
C VAL A 13 -6.75 -4.73 1.72
N THR A 14 -7.45 -3.66 2.10
CA THR A 14 -8.74 -3.77 2.77
C THR A 14 -9.87 -3.88 1.75
N ILE A 15 -10.71 -4.90 1.88
CA ILE A 15 -11.87 -5.13 1.01
C ILE A 15 -13.13 -4.74 1.77
N THR A 16 -13.81 -3.67 1.36
CA THR A 16 -15.05 -3.24 2.01
C THR A 16 -16.23 -4.17 1.66
N ASP A 17 -17.25 -4.20 2.51
CA ASP A 17 -18.48 -4.96 2.20
C ASP A 17 -19.17 -4.44 0.94
N GLU A 18 -19.06 -3.14 0.68
CA GLU A 18 -19.55 -2.52 -0.54
C GLU A 18 -18.81 -3.03 -1.79
N ALA A 19 -17.49 -3.21 -1.70
CA ALA A 19 -16.70 -3.80 -2.79
C ALA A 19 -17.13 -5.24 -3.09
N VAL A 20 -17.41 -6.05 -2.06
CA VAL A 20 -17.93 -7.41 -2.25
C VAL A 20 -19.28 -7.42 -2.95
N LEU A 21 -20.20 -6.51 -2.56
CA LEU A 21 -21.50 -6.38 -3.20
C LEU A 21 -21.37 -5.86 -4.65
N ALA A 22 -20.48 -4.91 -4.89
CA ALA A 22 -20.20 -4.39 -6.22
C ALA A 22 -19.64 -5.49 -7.13
N ALA A 23 -18.66 -6.26 -6.64
CA ALA A 23 -18.08 -7.38 -7.37
C ALA A 23 -19.13 -8.42 -7.77
N ALA A 24 -20.04 -8.78 -6.86
CA ALA A 24 -21.13 -9.72 -7.18
C ALA A 24 -22.05 -9.19 -8.28
N ARG A 25 -22.45 -7.91 -8.22
CA ARG A 25 -23.31 -7.26 -9.23
C ARG A 25 -22.63 -7.11 -10.59
N LEU A 26 -21.36 -6.66 -10.59
CA LEU A 26 -20.61 -6.46 -11.82
C LEU A 26 -20.28 -7.79 -12.49
N ALA A 27 -19.85 -8.79 -11.71
CA ALA A 27 -19.58 -10.11 -12.22
C ALA A 27 -20.85 -10.73 -12.85
N ASP A 28 -22.00 -10.59 -12.19
CA ASP A 28 -23.27 -11.10 -12.72
C ASP A 28 -23.67 -10.44 -14.04
N ARG A 29 -23.42 -9.14 -14.18
CA ARG A 29 -23.81 -8.36 -15.36
C ARG A 29 -22.84 -8.51 -16.54
N TYR A 30 -21.54 -8.62 -16.30
CA TYR A 30 -20.51 -8.50 -17.33
C TYR A 30 -19.73 -9.78 -17.60
N ILE A 31 -19.76 -10.77 -16.70
CA ILE A 31 -19.05 -12.04 -16.85
C ILE A 31 -20.07 -13.16 -17.07
N SER A 32 -20.19 -13.63 -18.32
CA SER A 32 -21.15 -14.67 -18.70
C SER A 32 -20.61 -16.09 -18.64
N ASP A 33 -19.29 -16.25 -18.64
CA ASP A 33 -18.63 -17.56 -18.86
C ASP A 33 -18.51 -18.42 -17.61
N ARG A 34 -18.84 -17.87 -16.42
CA ARG A 34 -18.77 -18.57 -15.13
C ARG A 34 -20.01 -18.29 -14.27
N CYS A 35 -20.20 -19.15 -13.27
CA CYS A 35 -21.30 -19.00 -12.31
C CYS A 35 -20.84 -18.21 -11.06
N LEU A 36 -21.82 -17.59 -10.35
CA LEU A 36 -21.59 -17.12 -8.99
C LEU A 36 -21.45 -18.32 -8.06
N PRO A 37 -20.58 -18.27 -7.02
CA PRO A 37 -19.80 -17.10 -6.57
C PRO A 37 -18.45 -16.91 -7.28
N ASP A 38 -17.95 -17.88 -8.05
CA ASP A 38 -16.58 -17.93 -8.54
C ASP A 38 -16.20 -16.68 -9.34
N LYS A 39 -17.04 -16.23 -10.27
CA LYS A 39 -16.77 -15.03 -11.06
C LYS A 39 -16.66 -13.75 -10.24
N ALA A 40 -17.34 -13.65 -9.10
CA ALA A 40 -17.23 -12.51 -8.20
C ALA A 40 -15.95 -12.58 -7.35
N ILE A 41 -15.52 -13.77 -7.01
CA ILE A 41 -14.26 -14.02 -6.29
C ILE A 41 -13.08 -13.67 -7.21
N ASP A 42 -13.09 -14.14 -8.44
CA ASP A 42 -12.04 -13.82 -9.43
C ASP A 42 -11.94 -12.31 -9.66
N LEU A 43 -13.08 -11.60 -9.71
CA LEU A 43 -13.09 -10.15 -9.89
C LEU A 43 -12.50 -9.41 -8.68
N ILE A 44 -12.74 -9.88 -7.47
CA ILE A 44 -12.14 -9.33 -6.24
C ILE A 44 -10.65 -9.59 -6.23
N ASP A 45 -10.22 -10.79 -6.57
CA ASP A 45 -8.82 -11.20 -6.63
C ASP A 45 -8.03 -10.32 -7.61
N GLU A 46 -8.55 -10.16 -8.83
CA GLU A 46 -7.94 -9.31 -9.85
C GLU A 46 -7.88 -7.84 -9.44
N ALA A 47 -8.98 -7.31 -8.88
CA ALA A 47 -9.02 -5.92 -8.42
C ALA A 47 -8.05 -5.67 -7.24
N ALA A 48 -7.95 -6.62 -6.32
CA ALA A 48 -7.03 -6.53 -5.20
C ALA A 48 -5.56 -6.65 -5.65
N ALA A 49 -5.28 -7.53 -6.62
CA ALA A 49 -3.95 -7.65 -7.22
C ALA A 49 -3.55 -6.36 -7.96
N GLN A 50 -4.47 -5.77 -8.73
CA GLN A 50 -4.24 -4.51 -9.43
C GLN A 50 -3.97 -3.37 -8.43
N LEU A 51 -4.78 -3.25 -7.39
CA LEU A 51 -4.60 -2.24 -6.35
C LEU A 51 -3.25 -2.39 -5.63
N LYS A 52 -2.85 -3.63 -5.33
CA LYS A 52 -1.52 -3.92 -4.75
C LYS A 52 -0.40 -3.45 -5.67
N MET A 53 -0.51 -3.69 -6.98
CA MET A 53 0.47 -3.21 -7.96
C MET A 53 0.51 -1.68 -7.99
N ASP A 54 -0.64 -1.01 -8.00
CA ASP A 54 -0.74 0.45 -8.05
C ASP A 54 -0.12 1.08 -6.79
N VAL A 55 -0.36 0.51 -5.61
CA VAL A 55 0.21 0.97 -4.33
C VAL A 55 1.72 0.72 -4.23
N THR A 56 2.23 -0.38 -4.81
CA THR A 56 3.66 -0.73 -4.77
C THR A 56 4.47 -0.12 -5.89
N SER A 57 3.82 0.31 -6.97
CA SER A 57 4.48 0.94 -8.11
C SER A 57 4.96 2.35 -7.77
N LYS A 58 5.96 2.80 -8.52
CA LYS A 58 6.46 4.16 -8.39
C LYS A 58 5.41 5.16 -8.86
N PRO A 59 5.03 6.17 -8.05
CA PRO A 59 4.07 7.17 -8.47
C PRO A 59 4.53 7.97 -9.69
N GLN A 60 3.60 8.29 -10.58
CA GLN A 60 3.87 9.09 -11.79
C GLN A 60 4.55 10.42 -11.47
N VAL A 61 4.18 11.09 -10.37
CA VAL A 61 4.81 12.35 -9.93
C VAL A 61 6.31 12.23 -9.65
N VAL A 62 6.76 11.06 -9.17
CA VAL A 62 8.19 10.79 -8.94
C VAL A 62 8.90 10.54 -10.28
N GLU A 63 8.27 9.80 -11.19
CA GLU A 63 8.80 9.56 -12.54
C GLU A 63 8.94 10.87 -13.34
N ASP A 64 7.94 11.73 -13.27
CA ASP A 64 7.94 13.04 -13.92
C ASP A 64 9.05 13.93 -13.35
N ALA A 65 9.24 13.94 -12.03
CA ALA A 65 10.32 14.71 -11.39
C ALA A 65 11.72 14.16 -11.76
N GLU A 66 11.87 12.84 -11.92
CA GLU A 66 13.10 12.24 -12.42
C GLU A 66 13.38 12.61 -13.88
N ALA A 67 12.34 12.61 -14.71
CA ALA A 67 12.46 13.03 -16.09
C ALA A 67 12.84 14.52 -16.22
N GLU A 68 12.25 15.36 -15.35
CA GLU A 68 12.60 16.79 -15.28
C GLU A 68 14.05 17.00 -14.87
N LEU A 69 14.52 16.33 -13.80
CA LEU A 69 15.92 16.43 -13.37
C LEU A 69 16.85 16.01 -14.50
N ARG A 70 16.60 14.86 -15.17
CA ARG A 70 17.41 14.42 -16.32
C ARG A 70 17.45 15.45 -17.44
N ARG A 71 16.31 16.11 -17.74
CA ARG A 71 16.23 17.14 -18.76
C ARG A 71 17.08 18.36 -18.42
N VAL A 72 17.03 18.81 -17.16
CA VAL A 72 17.82 19.95 -16.70
C VAL A 72 19.31 19.60 -16.63
N GLU A 73 19.68 18.39 -16.23
CA GLU A 73 21.09 17.93 -16.24
C GLU A 73 21.67 17.92 -17.65
N LEU A 74 20.90 17.45 -18.64
CA LEU A 74 21.31 17.51 -20.04
C LEU A 74 21.49 18.95 -20.53
N ALA A 75 20.60 19.86 -20.11
CA ALA A 75 20.72 21.27 -20.43
C ALA A 75 21.99 21.91 -19.80
N VAL A 76 22.31 21.56 -18.56
CA VAL A 76 23.56 21.98 -17.89
C VAL A 76 24.78 21.49 -18.66
N LEU A 77 24.82 20.25 -19.10
CA LEU A 77 25.92 19.69 -19.90
C LEU A 77 26.04 20.40 -21.26
N ALA A 78 24.91 20.63 -21.92
CA ALA A 78 24.91 21.33 -23.22
C ALA A 78 25.36 22.80 -23.13
N ALA A 79 25.22 23.43 -21.97
CA ALA A 79 25.52 24.85 -21.74
C ALA A 79 26.97 25.12 -21.27
N GLU A 80 27.90 24.19 -21.45
CA GLU A 80 29.30 24.38 -20.99
C GLU A 80 29.95 25.66 -21.54
N GLN A 81 29.60 26.06 -22.76
CA GLN A 81 30.11 27.25 -23.43
C GLN A 81 29.14 28.47 -23.41
N ALA A 82 27.98 28.31 -22.68
CA ALA A 82 27.02 29.39 -22.58
C ALA A 82 27.51 30.54 -21.67
N PRO A 83 26.90 31.75 -21.78
CA PRO A 83 27.17 32.83 -20.88
C PRO A 83 27.04 32.48 -19.42
N GLU A 84 27.87 33.05 -18.54
CA GLU A 84 27.90 32.71 -17.12
C GLU A 84 26.51 32.84 -16.43
N GLY A 85 25.74 33.86 -16.77
CA GLY A 85 24.40 34.07 -16.23
C GLY A 85 23.43 32.91 -16.55
N GLU A 86 23.50 32.36 -17.75
CA GLU A 86 22.69 31.18 -18.16
C GLU A 86 23.13 29.94 -17.45
N ARG A 87 24.44 29.70 -17.32
CA ARG A 87 24.99 28.58 -16.59
C ARG A 87 24.58 28.60 -15.12
N VAL A 88 24.63 29.77 -14.47
CA VAL A 88 24.19 29.91 -13.06
C VAL A 88 22.70 29.61 -12.92
N GLN A 89 21.87 30.07 -13.86
CA GLN A 89 20.43 29.79 -13.82
C GLN A 89 20.15 28.29 -14.00
N LEU A 90 20.82 27.64 -14.94
CA LEU A 90 20.66 26.19 -15.15
C LEU A 90 21.12 25.38 -13.93
N GLN A 91 22.19 25.78 -13.28
CA GLN A 91 22.65 25.15 -12.04
C GLN A 91 21.60 25.31 -10.90
N ARG A 92 20.98 26.47 -10.78
CA ARG A 92 19.88 26.70 -9.83
C ARG A 92 18.70 25.79 -10.13
N ASN A 93 18.26 25.74 -11.38
CA ASN A 93 17.15 24.88 -11.81
C ASN A 93 17.44 23.40 -11.50
N ARG A 94 18.69 22.97 -11.69
CA ARG A 94 19.12 21.60 -11.34
C ARG A 94 18.99 21.32 -9.85
N LEU A 95 19.42 22.23 -8.99
CA LEU A 95 19.29 22.11 -7.54
C LEU A 95 17.81 22.04 -7.13
N GLU A 96 16.98 22.93 -7.64
CA GLU A 96 15.53 22.94 -7.36
C GLU A 96 14.86 21.65 -7.81
N ALA A 97 15.20 21.13 -9.00
CA ALA A 97 14.66 19.85 -9.48
C ALA A 97 15.14 18.66 -8.63
N SER A 98 16.40 18.66 -8.21
CA SER A 98 16.97 17.64 -7.32
C SER A 98 16.30 17.64 -5.95
N ASP A 99 16.12 18.81 -5.35
CA ASP A 99 15.48 18.95 -4.04
C ASP A 99 14.01 18.50 -4.09
N ARG A 100 13.30 18.88 -5.15
CA ARG A 100 11.92 18.44 -5.38
C ARG A 100 11.83 16.91 -5.50
N LEU A 101 12.71 16.30 -6.27
CA LEU A 101 12.75 14.85 -6.42
C LEU A 101 13.05 14.16 -5.08
N SER A 102 14.00 14.68 -4.28
CA SER A 102 14.32 14.14 -2.95
C SER A 102 13.09 14.15 -2.04
N GLN A 103 12.39 15.28 -1.96
CA GLN A 103 11.18 15.41 -1.14
C GLN A 103 10.06 14.43 -1.58
N LEU A 104 9.86 14.25 -2.90
CA LEU A 104 8.86 13.32 -3.42
C LEU A 104 9.23 11.87 -3.11
N ARG A 105 10.52 11.51 -3.23
CA ARG A 105 11.01 10.18 -2.89
C ARG A 105 10.88 9.89 -1.40
N GLU A 106 11.22 10.83 -0.55
CA GLU A 106 11.10 10.70 0.90
C GLU A 106 9.65 10.47 1.33
N ARG A 107 8.70 11.23 0.75
CA ARG A 107 7.26 11.03 1.02
C ARG A 107 6.79 9.66 0.56
N TRP A 108 7.09 9.29 -0.67
CA TRP A 108 6.72 7.98 -1.19
C TRP A 108 7.30 6.83 -0.37
N GLN A 109 8.57 6.95 0.05
CA GLN A 109 9.20 5.94 0.89
C GLN A 109 8.51 5.84 2.26
N ALA A 110 8.18 6.97 2.88
CA ALA A 110 7.46 6.99 4.15
C ALA A 110 6.05 6.36 4.04
N GLU A 111 5.29 6.71 3.00
CA GLU A 111 3.99 6.11 2.74
C GLU A 111 4.08 4.59 2.52
N ARG A 112 5.08 4.15 1.76
CA ARG A 112 5.33 2.73 1.50
C ARG A 112 5.68 1.96 2.78
N GLU A 113 6.52 2.55 3.65
CA GLU A 113 6.87 1.95 4.95
C GLU A 113 5.65 1.82 5.87
N GLN A 114 4.79 2.83 5.89
CA GLN A 114 3.53 2.79 6.65
C GLN A 114 2.58 1.69 6.15
N LEU A 115 2.45 1.54 4.85
CA LEU A 115 1.62 0.49 4.25
C LEU A 115 2.18 -0.91 4.52
N GLU A 116 3.50 -1.09 4.49
CA GLU A 116 4.12 -2.37 4.83
C GLU A 116 3.98 -2.69 6.33
N GLU A 117 4.10 -1.68 7.21
CA GLU A 117 3.80 -1.83 8.65
C GLU A 117 2.34 -2.25 8.87
N LEU A 118 1.39 -1.60 8.18
CA LEU A 118 -0.02 -1.97 8.27
C LEU A 118 -0.27 -3.42 7.83
N ARG A 119 0.35 -3.84 6.75
CA ARG A 119 0.27 -5.22 6.27
C ARG A 119 0.81 -6.21 7.29
N GLN A 120 1.95 -5.91 7.91
CA GLN A 120 2.53 -6.76 8.95
C GLN A 120 1.61 -6.86 10.17
N LEU A 121 1.01 -5.74 10.60
CA LEU A 121 0.06 -5.72 11.71
C LEU A 121 -1.21 -6.53 11.42
N LEU A 122 -1.68 -6.56 10.17
CA LEU A 122 -2.80 -7.41 9.77
C LEU A 122 -2.45 -8.90 9.85
N GLN A 123 -1.24 -9.27 9.43
CA GLN A 123 -0.74 -10.64 9.56
C GLN A 123 -0.61 -11.04 11.03
N ASP A 124 0.00 -10.18 11.84
CA ASP A 124 0.19 -10.43 13.27
C ASP A 124 -1.16 -10.57 14.01
N ASP A 125 -2.19 -9.78 13.65
CA ASP A 125 -3.55 -9.90 14.21
C ASP A 125 -4.15 -11.28 13.92
N GLU A 126 -3.99 -11.80 12.70
CA GLU A 126 -4.50 -13.12 12.32
C GLU A 126 -3.73 -14.26 13.00
N ASP A 127 -2.41 -14.18 13.02
CA ASP A 127 -1.55 -15.17 13.66
C ASP A 127 -1.84 -15.27 15.18
N LEU A 128 -2.05 -14.13 15.83
CA LEU A 128 -2.42 -14.07 17.24
C LEU A 128 -3.81 -14.65 17.51
N ARG A 129 -4.78 -14.40 16.63
CA ARG A 129 -6.12 -15.02 16.75
C ARG A 129 -6.06 -16.52 16.57
N HIS A 130 -5.26 -17.01 15.64
CA HIS A 130 -5.03 -18.45 15.48
C HIS A 130 -4.39 -19.06 16.72
N ALA A 131 -3.32 -18.47 17.24
CA ALA A 131 -2.65 -18.94 18.45
C ALA A 131 -3.60 -18.93 19.67
N MET A 132 -4.44 -17.90 19.80
CA MET A 132 -5.45 -17.82 20.86
C MET A 132 -6.48 -18.95 20.75
N ALA A 133 -7.00 -19.22 19.54
CA ALA A 133 -7.96 -20.30 19.31
C ALA A 133 -7.36 -21.70 19.54
N GLU A 134 -6.07 -21.88 19.31
CA GLU A 134 -5.34 -23.11 19.65
C GLU A 134 -5.18 -23.26 21.17
N ALA A 135 -4.75 -22.20 21.87
CA ALA A 135 -4.63 -22.20 23.32
C ALA A 135 -5.97 -22.48 24.02
N GLU A 136 -7.09 -21.94 23.51
CA GLU A 136 -8.43 -22.24 23.99
C GLU A 136 -8.82 -23.70 23.79
N ARG A 137 -8.52 -24.29 22.62
CA ARG A 137 -8.77 -25.72 22.32
C ARG A 137 -7.98 -26.66 23.25
N ASP A 138 -6.74 -26.26 23.55
CA ASP A 138 -5.86 -27.03 24.45
C ASP A 138 -6.20 -26.82 25.94
N GLY A 139 -7.19 -25.96 26.25
CA GLY A 139 -7.62 -25.63 27.60
C GLY A 139 -6.67 -24.72 28.36
N ASN A 140 -5.69 -24.12 27.69
CA ASN A 140 -4.74 -23.16 28.27
C ASN A 140 -5.33 -21.75 28.27
N LEU A 141 -6.32 -21.52 29.14
CA LEU A 141 -7.03 -20.25 29.25
C LEU A 141 -6.14 -19.07 29.70
N GLU A 142 -5.07 -19.38 30.44
CA GLU A 142 -4.11 -18.36 30.89
C GLU A 142 -3.34 -17.80 29.70
N GLU A 143 -2.83 -18.64 28.82
CA GLU A 143 -2.13 -18.22 27.60
C GLU A 143 -3.09 -17.53 26.62
N ALA A 144 -4.29 -18.04 26.43
CA ALA A 144 -5.30 -17.37 25.60
C ALA A 144 -5.61 -15.97 26.09
N ALA A 145 -5.79 -15.77 27.39
CA ALA A 145 -6.01 -14.45 28.00
C ALA A 145 -4.80 -13.52 27.81
N ARG A 146 -3.59 -14.03 27.98
CA ARG A 146 -2.36 -13.26 27.76
C ARG A 146 -2.22 -12.80 26.30
N LEU A 147 -2.45 -13.69 25.33
CA LEU A 147 -2.43 -13.36 23.91
C LEU A 147 -3.48 -12.28 23.59
N GLN A 148 -4.68 -12.42 24.12
CA GLN A 148 -5.77 -11.47 23.90
C GLN A 148 -5.48 -10.07 24.45
N TYR A 149 -5.10 -9.98 25.72
CA TYR A 149 -5.01 -8.70 26.43
C TYR A 149 -3.68 -7.98 26.22
N ASP A 150 -2.57 -8.74 26.09
CA ASP A 150 -1.24 -8.12 25.96
C ASP A 150 -0.82 -7.90 24.51
N GLN A 151 -1.04 -8.89 23.63
CA GLN A 151 -0.49 -8.84 22.29
C GLN A 151 -1.53 -8.36 21.26
N LEU A 152 -2.68 -9.00 21.19
CA LEU A 152 -3.70 -8.67 20.21
C LEU A 152 -4.20 -7.20 20.39
N HIS A 153 -4.39 -6.78 21.64
CA HIS A 153 -4.82 -5.40 21.90
C HIS A 153 -3.80 -4.37 21.43
N ARG A 154 -2.49 -4.61 21.63
CA ARG A 154 -1.44 -3.70 21.13
C ARG A 154 -1.39 -3.62 19.62
N VAL A 155 -1.49 -4.78 18.94
CA VAL A 155 -1.51 -4.84 17.47
C VAL A 155 -2.70 -4.06 16.92
N GLN A 156 -3.89 -4.28 17.48
CA GLN A 156 -5.12 -3.59 17.07
C GLN A 156 -5.07 -2.08 17.32
N GLN A 157 -4.50 -1.66 18.44
CA GLN A 157 -4.32 -0.23 18.73
C GLN A 157 -3.36 0.40 17.73
N ARG A 158 -2.18 -0.21 17.51
CA ARG A 158 -1.20 0.29 16.56
C ARG A 158 -1.76 0.36 15.13
N ARG A 159 -2.56 -0.65 14.74
CA ARG A 159 -3.24 -0.66 13.46
C ARG A 159 -4.22 0.51 13.33
N ALA A 160 -5.05 0.74 14.34
CA ALA A 160 -6.01 1.86 14.34
C ALA A 160 -5.32 3.22 14.23
N ASP A 161 -4.20 3.42 14.96
CA ASP A 161 -3.40 4.64 14.91
C ASP A 161 -2.82 4.87 13.50
N LEU A 162 -2.34 3.80 12.86
CA LEU A 162 -1.76 3.87 11.52
C LEU A 162 -2.82 4.10 10.44
N GLU A 163 -3.98 3.44 10.55
CA GLU A 163 -5.13 3.66 9.66
C GLU A 163 -5.64 5.10 9.74
N GLN A 164 -5.62 5.71 10.92
CA GLN A 164 -5.98 7.12 11.08
C GLN A 164 -4.98 8.04 10.38
N LEU A 165 -3.67 7.80 10.54
CA LEU A 165 -2.60 8.56 9.88
C LEU A 165 -2.65 8.49 8.35
N LEU A 166 -3.04 7.33 7.80
CA LEU A 166 -3.16 7.13 6.35
C LEU A 166 -4.43 7.76 5.75
N ASN A 167 -5.43 8.10 6.58
CA ASN A 167 -6.67 8.75 6.14
C ASN A 167 -6.63 10.30 6.27
N GLU A 168 -5.60 10.89 6.86
CA GLU A 168 -5.34 12.33 6.94
C GLU A 168 -4.53 12.85 5.74
#